data_b7584bc3aa20d9f959964f15c84194a8
#
_entry.id   b7584bc3aa20d9f959964f15c84194a8
#
_cell.length_a   1.000
_cell.length_b   1.000
_cell.length_c   1.000
_cell.angle_alpha   90.00
_cell.angle_beta   90.00
_cell.angle_gamma   90.00
#
_symmetry.space_group_name_H-M   'P 1'
#
loop_
_entity.id
_entity.type
_entity.pdbx_description
1 polymer ?
#
loop_
_entity_poly.entity_id
_entity_poly.type
_entity_poly.pdbx_seq_one_letter_code
_entity_poly.pdbx_strand_id
1 'polypeptide(L)'
;LLQNRKMIDWVVFIGTALALLLTVIPMMVFPDQSRAVVMAMNEFVTSKLGAIYLVLGLTIFGFVLYIAFGKYGSVTLGRASDKPEFSDFAWASMLFCAGIGSDILYWGVIEWAYYYQGPPFDAKPMSEQALGYATMYGMFHWGPIAWSIYVLPALPIGYLVFVKKQPIYKISQACRPILKGQTDKFLGKLVDILFIFGLMGGTATSFALGVPMITAGLEKLIGIDGNSMVVKSIVLLCITAVFAYSSYQGLKKGIQLLSDLNVWLSLVLLAFVFIVGPTIFIMESTVTGFGNMLKNFFQMATWLEPFGGIGGRKETNFPQTWTIFYWAWWIVYAPFIGLFIARISKGRTLKEVILGTIAYGTFGCVLFFGIFGNYAAYLQISGKFDVVKFLNAHGTEATIIEVISQLPFSTVVVVLFIISAFLFLVTTFDSASYIVAAATQMKLKGEPFKWNRLFWAFALCLLPFSLMLVGGEKALEILQTASIVAGVPLIVIFSIIMISFIMILSNDRIALQSRAERFKKIERRSLRIVQVSEKKEDDEDDNDNL
;
A
#
# COMPACT_ATOMS: atom_id res chain seq x y z
N LEU A 1 -19.92 25.80 17.25
CA LEU A 1 -18.54 26.12 16.79
C LEU A 1 -17.54 26.08 17.95
N LEU A 2 -17.81 26.72 19.11
CA LEU A 2 -16.89 26.78 20.27
C LEU A 2 -16.66 25.39 20.92
N GLN A 3 -17.68 24.55 20.98
CA GLN A 3 -17.58 23.17 21.51
C GLN A 3 -16.70 22.27 20.62
N ASN A 4 -16.73 22.48 19.30
CA ASN A 4 -15.92 21.75 18.34
C ASN A 4 -14.43 22.11 18.43
N ARG A 5 -14.08 23.36 18.76
CA ARG A 5 -12.68 23.78 18.95
C ARG A 5 -11.98 23.06 20.10
N LYS A 6 -12.68 22.72 21.16
CA LYS A 6 -12.14 21.97 22.32
C LYS A 6 -11.86 20.49 22.01
N MET A 7 -12.38 19.97 20.90
CA MET A 7 -12.17 18.56 20.49
C MET A 7 -11.04 18.38 19.46
N ILE A 8 -10.44 19.46 18.97
CA ILE A 8 -9.26 19.40 18.11
C ILE A 8 -7.99 19.30 18.95
N ASP A 9 -7.10 18.42 18.52
CA ASP A 9 -5.74 18.34 19.01
C ASP A 9 -4.88 19.37 18.29
N TRP A 10 -4.91 20.60 18.79
CA TRP A 10 -4.24 21.73 18.15
C TRP A 10 -2.73 21.54 18.00
N VAL A 11 -2.10 20.79 18.90
CA VAL A 11 -0.65 20.50 18.79
C VAL A 11 -0.39 19.63 17.57
N VAL A 12 -1.17 18.55 17.39
CA VAL A 12 -1.04 17.68 16.22
C VAL A 12 -1.46 18.40 14.95
N PHE A 13 -2.58 19.13 14.97
CA PHE A 13 -3.08 19.90 13.83
C PHE A 13 -2.07 20.93 13.33
N ILE A 14 -1.63 21.85 14.22
CA ILE A 14 -0.69 22.91 13.87
C ILE A 14 0.69 22.34 13.55
N GLY A 15 1.16 21.36 14.35
CA GLY A 15 2.44 20.71 14.10
C GLY A 15 2.53 20.07 12.73
N THR A 16 1.47 19.36 12.30
CA THR A 16 1.39 18.77 10.95
C THR A 16 1.30 19.85 9.86
N ALA A 17 0.47 20.88 10.05
CA ALA A 17 0.36 21.98 9.10
C ALA A 17 1.69 22.74 8.94
N LEU A 18 2.41 22.99 10.04
CA LEU A 18 3.74 23.60 10.00
C LEU A 18 4.76 22.71 9.29
N ALA A 19 4.79 21.41 9.59
CA ALA A 19 5.67 20.47 8.90
C ALA A 19 5.42 20.46 7.38
N LEU A 20 4.14 20.49 6.97
CA LEU A 20 3.76 20.59 5.56
C LEU A 20 4.27 21.91 4.95
N LEU A 21 4.02 23.04 5.57
CA LEU A 21 4.45 24.35 5.05
C LEU A 21 5.97 24.49 5.00
N LEU A 22 6.69 24.00 6.02
CA LEU A 22 8.15 23.97 6.05
C LEU A 22 8.76 23.10 4.94
N THR A 23 8.00 22.15 4.42
CA THR A 23 8.42 21.33 3.28
C THR A 23 8.02 21.97 1.95
N VAL A 24 6.76 22.37 1.82
CA VAL A 24 6.19 22.86 0.56
C VAL A 24 6.74 24.23 0.16
N ILE A 25 6.87 25.18 1.10
CA ILE A 25 7.33 26.55 0.78
C ILE A 25 8.74 26.54 0.18
N PRO A 26 9.76 25.88 0.78
CA PRO A 26 11.08 25.80 0.15
C PRO A 26 11.04 25.12 -1.22
N MET A 27 10.26 24.07 -1.40
CA MET A 27 10.13 23.36 -2.68
C MET A 27 9.53 24.27 -3.77
N MET A 28 8.59 25.13 -3.43
CA MET A 28 7.97 26.07 -4.38
C MET A 28 8.85 27.30 -4.67
N VAL A 29 9.56 27.81 -3.67
CA VAL A 29 10.37 29.03 -3.80
C VAL A 29 11.77 28.75 -4.33
N PHE A 30 12.36 27.61 -3.95
CA PHE A 30 13.72 27.19 -4.28
C PHE A 30 13.75 25.76 -4.84
N PRO A 31 13.11 25.47 -6.01
CA PRO A 31 12.96 24.12 -6.51
C PRO A 31 14.27 23.39 -6.75
N ASP A 32 15.29 24.05 -7.31
CA ASP A 32 16.59 23.41 -7.61
C ASP A 32 17.39 23.09 -6.34
N GLN A 33 17.40 24.00 -5.36
CA GLN A 33 18.06 23.75 -4.07
C GLN A 33 17.32 22.64 -3.30
N SER A 34 16.00 22.64 -3.33
CA SER A 34 15.18 21.61 -2.71
C SER A 34 15.43 20.24 -3.35
N ARG A 35 15.57 20.19 -4.68
CA ARG A 35 15.96 18.98 -5.40
C ARG A 35 17.32 18.45 -4.91
N ALA A 36 18.32 19.31 -4.83
CA ALA A 36 19.65 18.93 -4.37
C ALA A 36 19.63 18.37 -2.93
N VAL A 37 18.88 19.02 -2.03
CA VAL A 37 18.72 18.54 -0.64
C VAL A 37 18.01 17.19 -0.59
N VAL A 38 16.90 17.06 -1.31
CA VAL A 38 16.13 15.80 -1.36
C VAL A 38 16.98 14.66 -1.90
N MET A 39 17.76 14.89 -2.97
CA MET A 39 18.66 13.89 -3.54
C MET A 39 19.80 13.49 -2.58
N ALA A 40 20.41 14.46 -1.88
CA ALA A 40 21.44 14.18 -0.88
C ALA A 40 20.88 13.37 0.30
N MET A 41 19.64 13.67 0.72
CA MET A 41 18.94 12.87 1.74
C MET A 41 18.67 11.44 1.25
N ASN A 42 18.28 11.28 0.00
CA ASN A 42 18.07 9.95 -0.59
C ASN A 42 19.37 9.13 -0.59
N GLU A 43 20.45 9.69 -1.09
CA GLU A 43 21.75 9.03 -1.11
C GLU A 43 22.20 8.60 0.28
N PHE A 44 22.05 9.48 1.28
CA PHE A 44 22.35 9.13 2.67
C PHE A 44 21.46 7.97 3.17
N VAL A 45 20.15 8.05 2.97
CA VAL A 45 19.21 7.05 3.49
C VAL A 45 19.40 5.71 2.79
N THR A 46 19.51 5.67 1.48
CA THR A 46 19.65 4.41 0.72
C THR A 46 21.00 3.76 0.95
N SER A 47 22.09 4.54 1.04
CA SER A 47 23.44 4.00 1.25
C SER A 47 23.71 3.59 2.71
N LYS A 48 23.13 4.30 3.70
CA LYS A 48 23.41 4.06 5.13
C LYS A 48 22.29 3.32 5.87
N LEU A 49 21.04 3.54 5.48
CA LEU A 49 19.87 2.99 6.16
C LEU A 49 19.10 1.96 5.32
N GLY A 50 19.49 1.76 4.05
CA GLY A 50 18.78 0.87 3.12
C GLY A 50 18.56 -0.54 3.65
N ALA A 51 19.59 -1.12 4.28
CA ALA A 51 19.49 -2.45 4.89
C ALA A 51 18.40 -2.52 5.98
N ILE A 52 18.17 -1.41 6.69
CA ILE A 52 17.16 -1.37 7.77
C ILE A 52 15.75 -1.53 7.19
N TYR A 53 15.47 -0.98 6.01
CA TYR A 53 14.17 -1.15 5.35
C TYR A 53 13.90 -2.61 4.99
N LEU A 54 14.88 -3.33 4.44
CA LEU A 54 14.72 -4.74 4.10
C LEU A 54 14.56 -5.61 5.35
N VAL A 55 15.40 -5.39 6.36
CA VAL A 55 15.30 -6.10 7.65
C VAL A 55 13.96 -5.83 8.31
N LEU A 56 13.49 -4.58 8.33
CA LEU A 56 12.19 -4.23 8.90
C LEU A 56 11.04 -4.91 8.14
N GLY A 57 11.03 -4.84 6.81
CA GLY A 57 9.99 -5.47 5.99
C GLY A 57 9.89 -6.98 6.25
N LEU A 58 11.03 -7.68 6.27
CA LEU A 58 11.08 -9.11 6.56
C LEU A 58 10.72 -9.42 8.02
N THR A 59 11.14 -8.57 8.97
CA THR A 59 10.78 -8.69 10.38
C THR A 59 9.27 -8.52 10.59
N ILE A 60 8.64 -7.54 9.94
CA ILE A 60 7.19 -7.33 9.98
C ILE A 60 6.47 -8.56 9.41
N PHE A 61 6.92 -9.08 8.26
CA PHE A 61 6.35 -10.29 7.66
C PHE A 61 6.41 -11.49 8.63
N GLY A 62 7.58 -11.77 9.20
CA GLY A 62 7.74 -12.82 10.21
C GLY A 62 6.91 -12.58 11.47
N PHE A 63 6.83 -11.33 11.93
CA PHE A 63 6.05 -10.94 13.11
C PHE A 63 4.55 -11.18 12.93
N VAL A 64 3.96 -10.74 11.82
CA VAL A 64 2.52 -10.95 11.60
C VAL A 64 2.18 -12.42 11.43
N LEU A 65 3.05 -13.21 10.78
CA LEU A 65 2.90 -14.67 10.70
C LEU A 65 3.03 -15.32 12.08
N TYR A 66 3.95 -14.86 12.93
CA TYR A 66 4.04 -15.31 14.32
C TYR A 66 2.73 -15.05 15.08
N ILE A 67 2.13 -13.87 14.92
CA ILE A 67 0.81 -13.58 15.51
C ILE A 67 -0.28 -14.49 14.95
N ALA A 68 -0.32 -14.70 13.63
CA ALA A 68 -1.36 -15.48 12.95
C ALA A 68 -1.33 -16.96 13.35
N PHE A 69 -0.15 -17.57 13.35
CA PHE A 69 0.02 -18.99 13.62
C PHE A 69 0.34 -19.31 15.08
N GLY A 70 0.76 -18.28 15.83
CA GLY A 70 1.08 -18.39 17.24
C GLY A 70 -0.15 -18.44 18.15
N LYS A 71 0.11 -18.20 19.41
CA LYS A 71 -0.87 -18.27 20.50
C LYS A 71 -1.98 -17.21 20.44
N TYR A 72 -1.79 -16.14 19.68
CA TYR A 72 -2.73 -15.01 19.60
C TYR A 72 -3.64 -15.04 18.38
N GLY A 73 -3.40 -15.93 17.43
CA GLY A 73 -4.13 -15.96 16.16
C GLY A 73 -5.65 -16.15 16.30
N SER A 74 -6.10 -16.77 17.39
CA SER A 74 -7.54 -16.99 17.67
C SER A 74 -8.24 -15.82 18.37
N VAL A 75 -7.52 -14.76 18.71
CA VAL A 75 -8.11 -13.57 19.35
C VAL A 75 -9.01 -12.86 18.35
N THR A 76 -10.29 -12.67 18.70
CA THR A 76 -11.29 -12.00 17.85
C THR A 76 -11.24 -10.49 18.08
N LEU A 77 -11.32 -9.72 17.01
CA LEU A 77 -11.50 -8.26 17.04
C LEU A 77 -12.95 -7.93 17.42
N GLY A 78 -13.25 -8.01 18.71
CA GLY A 78 -14.57 -7.86 19.29
C GLY A 78 -14.74 -8.78 20.51
N ARG A 79 -15.98 -9.20 20.77
CA ARG A 79 -16.25 -10.26 21.74
C ARG A 79 -15.99 -11.62 21.07
N ALA A 80 -15.65 -12.65 21.83
CA ALA A 80 -15.45 -14.00 21.29
C ALA A 80 -16.69 -14.55 20.55
N SER A 81 -17.90 -14.06 20.89
CA SER A 81 -19.16 -14.42 20.26
C SER A 81 -19.55 -13.56 19.06
N ASP A 82 -18.82 -12.47 18.79
CA ASP A 82 -19.16 -11.55 17.71
C ASP A 82 -18.91 -12.26 16.37
N LYS A 83 -19.87 -12.13 15.46
CA LYS A 83 -19.73 -12.57 14.06
C LYS A 83 -19.08 -11.46 13.24
N PRO A 84 -18.38 -11.79 12.14
CA PRO A 84 -17.89 -10.80 11.20
C PRO A 84 -18.99 -9.85 10.75
N GLU A 85 -18.70 -8.55 10.72
CA GLU A 85 -19.63 -7.51 10.28
C GLU A 85 -19.94 -7.61 8.78
N PHE A 86 -18.97 -8.05 8.00
CA PHE A 86 -19.06 -8.27 6.55
C PHE A 86 -18.93 -9.77 6.22
N SER A 87 -19.67 -10.22 5.19
CA SER A 87 -19.49 -11.56 4.64
C SER A 87 -18.04 -11.77 4.14
N ASP A 88 -17.61 -13.03 4.02
CA ASP A 88 -16.25 -13.33 3.56
C ASP A 88 -15.97 -12.77 2.17
N PHE A 89 -16.94 -12.86 1.25
CA PHE A 89 -16.82 -12.31 -0.10
C PHE A 89 -16.69 -10.78 -0.09
N ALA A 90 -17.57 -10.07 0.64
CA ALA A 90 -17.52 -8.62 0.73
C ALA A 90 -16.21 -8.13 1.37
N TRP A 91 -15.76 -8.80 2.41
CA TRP A 91 -14.51 -8.48 3.09
C TRP A 91 -13.28 -8.74 2.21
N ALA A 92 -13.23 -9.88 1.52
CA ALA A 92 -12.17 -10.20 0.56
C ALA A 92 -12.13 -9.20 -0.60
N SER A 93 -13.30 -8.80 -1.12
CA SER A 93 -13.42 -7.77 -2.16
C SER A 93 -12.90 -6.41 -1.67
N MET A 94 -13.24 -6.00 -0.45
CA MET A 94 -12.74 -4.75 0.14
C MET A 94 -11.22 -4.77 0.33
N LEU A 95 -10.64 -5.90 0.76
CA LEU A 95 -9.18 -6.06 0.87
C LEU A 95 -8.50 -6.04 -0.49
N PHE A 96 -9.06 -6.75 -1.47
CA PHE A 96 -8.59 -6.71 -2.85
C PHE A 96 -8.57 -5.27 -3.38
N CYS A 97 -9.65 -4.52 -3.14
CA CYS A 97 -9.77 -3.15 -3.62
C CYS A 97 -8.94 -2.13 -2.82
N ALA A 98 -8.60 -2.42 -1.56
CA ALA A 98 -7.80 -1.52 -0.74
C ALA A 98 -6.38 -1.30 -1.27
N GLY A 99 -5.83 -2.28 -2.00
CA GLY A 99 -4.51 -2.17 -2.64
C GLY A 99 -4.57 -1.68 -4.09
N ILE A 100 -5.78 -1.48 -4.61
CA ILE A 100 -5.97 -1.02 -5.98
C ILE A 100 -6.17 0.50 -5.95
N GLY A 101 -5.13 1.23 -6.28
CA GLY A 101 -5.15 2.68 -6.43
C GLY A 101 -4.75 3.08 -7.87
N SER A 102 -4.65 4.38 -8.13
CA SER A 102 -4.07 4.89 -9.39
C SER A 102 -2.67 4.36 -9.63
N ASP A 103 -1.94 4.09 -8.56
CA ASP A 103 -0.56 3.62 -8.58
C ASP A 103 -0.42 2.25 -9.24
N ILE A 104 -1.38 1.35 -9.02
CA ILE A 104 -1.33 0.02 -9.64
C ILE A 104 -1.67 0.08 -11.14
N LEU A 105 -2.47 1.06 -11.59
CA LEU A 105 -2.68 1.32 -13.01
C LEU A 105 -1.41 1.85 -13.66
N TYR A 106 -0.63 2.63 -12.92
CA TYR A 106 0.65 3.15 -13.38
C TYR A 106 1.70 2.05 -13.43
N TRP A 107 2.05 1.48 -12.29
CA TRP A 107 3.13 0.51 -12.16
C TRP A 107 2.80 -0.84 -12.80
N GLY A 108 1.57 -1.28 -12.71
CA GLY A 108 1.13 -2.54 -13.30
C GLY A 108 1.33 -2.61 -14.81
N VAL A 109 1.28 -1.47 -15.52
CA VAL A 109 1.54 -1.42 -16.97
C VAL A 109 3.03 -1.33 -17.30
N ILE A 110 3.84 -0.56 -16.52
CA ILE A 110 5.15 -0.11 -17.00
C ILE A 110 6.34 -0.60 -16.16
N GLU A 111 6.15 -1.03 -14.90
CA GLU A 111 7.24 -1.38 -13.98
C GLU A 111 8.20 -2.44 -14.55
N TRP A 112 7.66 -3.43 -15.24
CA TRP A 112 8.44 -4.48 -15.90
C TRP A 112 9.48 -3.93 -16.88
N ALA A 113 9.18 -2.84 -17.58
CA ALA A 113 10.08 -2.26 -18.57
C ALA A 113 11.34 -1.65 -17.94
N TYR A 114 11.23 -1.10 -16.74
CA TYR A 114 12.36 -0.64 -15.96
C TYR A 114 13.26 -1.80 -15.53
N TYR A 115 12.67 -2.89 -15.02
CA TYR A 115 13.40 -4.08 -14.61
C TYR A 115 14.00 -4.83 -15.78
N TYR A 116 13.37 -4.78 -16.92
CA TYR A 116 13.89 -5.36 -18.15
C TYR A 116 15.12 -4.63 -18.66
N GLN A 117 15.17 -3.30 -18.53
CA GLN A 117 16.32 -2.46 -18.90
C GLN A 117 17.44 -2.47 -17.85
N GLY A 118 17.09 -2.49 -16.57
CA GLY A 118 17.99 -2.50 -15.43
C GLY A 118 17.72 -3.67 -14.49
N PRO A 119 17.99 -4.92 -14.89
CA PRO A 119 17.64 -6.10 -14.12
C PRO A 119 18.50 -6.29 -12.88
N PRO A 120 17.96 -6.99 -11.84
CA PRO A 120 18.71 -7.40 -10.66
C PRO A 120 19.65 -8.58 -10.96
N PHE A 121 20.47 -8.93 -9.97
CA PHE A 121 21.32 -10.14 -9.93
C PHE A 121 22.28 -10.28 -11.12
N ASP A 122 22.87 -9.17 -11.57
CA ASP A 122 23.83 -9.12 -12.69
C ASP A 122 23.29 -9.70 -14.02
N ALA A 123 21.97 -9.81 -14.17
CA ALA A 123 21.39 -10.26 -15.41
C ALA A 123 21.70 -9.26 -16.55
N LYS A 124 21.83 -9.78 -17.77
CA LYS A 124 22.06 -8.92 -18.93
C LYS A 124 20.78 -8.13 -19.24
N PRO A 125 20.86 -6.79 -19.36
CA PRO A 125 19.73 -5.97 -19.78
C PRO A 125 19.05 -6.49 -21.06
N MET A 126 17.74 -6.41 -21.13
CA MET A 126 16.89 -6.80 -22.27
C MET A 126 17.06 -8.26 -22.70
N SER A 127 17.51 -9.15 -21.78
CA SER A 127 17.61 -10.58 -22.01
C SER A 127 16.34 -11.33 -21.55
N GLU A 128 16.22 -12.59 -21.94
CA GLU A 128 15.16 -13.49 -21.45
C GLU A 128 15.18 -13.61 -19.91
N GLN A 129 16.37 -13.69 -19.32
CA GLN A 129 16.53 -13.71 -17.86
C GLN A 129 16.03 -12.41 -17.21
N ALA A 130 16.35 -11.25 -17.82
CA ALA A 130 15.84 -9.95 -17.35
C ALA A 130 14.33 -9.87 -17.43
N LEU A 131 13.71 -10.43 -18.48
CA LEU A 131 12.26 -10.50 -18.62
C LEU A 131 11.64 -11.38 -17.52
N GLY A 132 12.27 -12.53 -17.22
CA GLY A 132 11.85 -13.39 -16.11
C GLY A 132 11.86 -12.68 -14.76
N TYR A 133 12.89 -11.86 -14.49
CA TYR A 133 12.93 -11.03 -13.29
C TYR A 133 11.87 -9.92 -13.34
N ALA A 134 11.67 -9.28 -14.47
CA ALA A 134 10.71 -8.22 -14.64
C ALA A 134 9.26 -8.66 -14.34
N THR A 135 8.89 -9.86 -14.76
CA THR A 135 7.54 -10.41 -14.51
C THR A 135 7.29 -10.80 -13.05
N MET A 136 8.32 -11.16 -12.27
CA MET A 136 8.14 -11.57 -10.88
C MET A 136 8.33 -10.45 -9.86
N TYR A 137 9.19 -9.44 -10.14
CA TYR A 137 9.53 -8.41 -9.17
C TYR A 137 8.36 -7.46 -8.88
N GLY A 138 7.53 -7.13 -9.87
CA GLY A 138 6.30 -6.38 -9.64
C GLY A 138 5.37 -7.10 -8.65
N MET A 139 5.14 -8.40 -8.86
CA MET A 139 4.35 -9.22 -7.95
C MET A 139 4.97 -9.33 -6.54
N PHE A 140 6.30 -9.32 -6.45
CA PHE A 140 7.02 -9.36 -5.17
C PHE A 140 6.92 -8.04 -4.41
N HIS A 141 7.18 -6.91 -5.06
CA HIS A 141 7.14 -5.60 -4.42
C HIS A 141 5.73 -5.22 -3.93
N TRP A 142 4.69 -5.68 -4.63
CA TRP A 142 3.28 -5.48 -4.29
C TRP A 142 2.65 -6.69 -3.59
N GLY A 143 3.48 -7.64 -3.18
CA GLY A 143 3.10 -8.94 -2.66
C GLY A 143 3.08 -9.05 -1.14
N PRO A 144 3.44 -10.24 -0.58
CA PRO A 144 3.21 -10.59 0.81
C PRO A 144 3.85 -9.64 1.84
N ILE A 145 5.05 -9.10 1.58
CA ILE A 145 5.72 -8.16 2.50
C ILE A 145 4.96 -6.84 2.55
N ALA A 146 4.56 -6.28 1.40
CA ALA A 146 3.76 -5.06 1.31
C ALA A 146 2.48 -5.15 2.17
N TRP A 147 1.73 -6.23 1.98
CA TRP A 147 0.48 -6.45 2.72
C TRP A 147 0.69 -6.77 4.20
N SER A 148 1.85 -7.32 4.56
CA SER A 148 2.27 -7.47 5.96
C SER A 148 2.56 -6.12 6.62
N ILE A 149 3.21 -5.21 5.91
CA ILE A 149 3.43 -3.83 6.37
C ILE A 149 2.08 -3.14 6.59
N TYR A 150 1.11 -3.32 5.69
CA TYR A 150 -0.22 -2.72 5.78
C TYR A 150 -1.06 -3.28 6.93
N VAL A 151 -1.00 -4.58 7.19
CA VAL A 151 -1.81 -5.18 8.26
C VAL A 151 -1.25 -4.89 9.65
N LEU A 152 0.05 -4.60 9.78
CA LEU A 152 0.68 -4.39 11.09
C LEU A 152 -0.04 -3.32 11.94
N PRO A 153 -0.26 -2.08 11.50
CA PRO A 153 -0.95 -1.07 12.30
C PRO A 153 -2.45 -1.41 12.50
N ALA A 154 -3.05 -2.20 11.62
CA ALA A 154 -4.44 -2.62 11.75
C ALA A 154 -4.68 -3.48 13.01
N LEU A 155 -3.71 -4.28 13.41
CA LEU A 155 -3.84 -5.22 14.52
C LEU A 155 -4.01 -4.51 15.87
N PRO A 156 -3.08 -3.65 16.34
CA PRO A 156 -3.25 -2.95 17.60
C PRO A 156 -4.41 -1.95 17.56
N ILE A 157 -4.64 -1.26 16.44
CA ILE A 157 -5.75 -0.31 16.32
C ILE A 157 -7.10 -1.05 16.41
N GLY A 158 -7.28 -2.11 15.64
CA GLY A 158 -8.49 -2.93 15.70
C GLY A 158 -8.72 -3.53 17.09
N TYR A 159 -7.64 -3.98 17.76
CA TYR A 159 -7.71 -4.48 19.12
C TYR A 159 -8.14 -3.41 20.13
N LEU A 160 -7.54 -2.22 20.08
CA LEU A 160 -7.90 -1.12 20.96
C LEU A 160 -9.35 -0.65 20.73
N VAL A 161 -9.77 -0.54 19.47
CA VAL A 161 -11.12 -0.07 19.12
C VAL A 161 -12.19 -1.10 19.48
N PHE A 162 -12.03 -2.35 19.07
CA PHE A 162 -13.12 -3.35 19.16
C PHE A 162 -13.07 -4.17 20.43
N VAL A 163 -11.88 -4.48 20.96
CA VAL A 163 -11.74 -5.28 22.19
C VAL A 163 -11.69 -4.37 23.42
N LYS A 164 -10.86 -3.33 23.40
CA LYS A 164 -10.74 -2.37 24.52
C LYS A 164 -11.78 -1.26 24.49
N LYS A 165 -12.55 -1.13 23.39
CA LYS A 165 -13.60 -0.10 23.20
C LYS A 165 -13.08 1.34 23.38
N GLN A 166 -11.85 1.57 22.93
CA GLN A 166 -11.25 2.89 22.91
C GLN A 166 -11.43 3.51 21.51
N PRO A 167 -12.34 4.49 21.32
CA PRO A 167 -12.62 5.09 20.02
C PRO A 167 -11.54 6.11 19.64
N ILE A 168 -10.27 5.70 19.64
CA ILE A 168 -9.13 6.56 19.38
C ILE A 168 -8.35 5.99 18.21
N TYR A 169 -8.33 6.74 17.10
CA TYR A 169 -7.65 6.38 15.85
C TYR A 169 -6.27 7.03 15.74
N LYS A 170 -5.52 7.11 16.86
CA LYS A 170 -4.18 7.66 16.92
C LYS A 170 -3.16 6.55 17.04
N ILE A 171 -2.11 6.60 16.22
CA ILE A 171 -1.07 5.59 16.24
C ILE A 171 -0.24 5.63 17.53
N SER A 172 -0.13 6.80 18.15
CA SER A 172 0.52 6.96 19.45
C SER A 172 -0.10 6.06 20.53
N GLN A 173 -1.41 5.80 20.45
CA GLN A 173 -2.09 4.92 21.41
C GLN A 173 -1.67 3.45 21.25
N ALA A 174 -1.36 3.02 20.02
CA ALA A 174 -0.79 1.70 19.79
C ALA A 174 0.63 1.55 20.42
N CYS A 175 1.33 2.66 20.60
CA CYS A 175 2.66 2.71 21.22
C CYS A 175 2.62 2.89 22.75
N ARG A 176 1.43 3.01 23.38
CA ARG A 176 1.26 3.30 24.82
C ARG A 176 2.04 2.37 25.77
N PRO A 177 2.14 1.06 25.58
CA PRO A 177 2.91 0.19 26.45
C PRO A 177 4.37 0.60 26.62
N ILE A 178 4.99 1.13 25.57
CA ILE A 178 6.38 1.62 25.59
C ILE A 178 6.42 3.09 26.01
N LEU A 179 5.62 3.95 25.41
CA LEU A 179 5.62 5.39 25.67
C LEU A 179 5.04 5.76 27.05
N LYS A 180 4.21 4.88 27.63
CA LYS A 180 3.58 5.07 28.95
C LYS A 180 2.91 6.44 29.07
N GLY A 181 3.23 7.22 30.09
CA GLY A 181 2.69 8.56 30.32
C GLY A 181 3.10 9.61 29.26
N GLN A 182 4.10 9.33 28.43
CA GLN A 182 4.49 10.21 27.32
C GLN A 182 3.57 10.11 26.10
N THR A 183 2.72 9.07 26.03
CA THR A 183 1.74 8.88 24.94
C THR A 183 0.82 10.08 24.76
N ASP A 184 0.39 10.70 25.85
CA ASP A 184 -0.52 11.86 25.83
C ASP A 184 0.24 13.21 25.91
N LYS A 185 1.58 13.18 25.94
CA LYS A 185 2.49 14.33 25.99
C LYS A 185 3.23 14.50 24.65
N PHE A 186 4.41 15.14 24.71
CA PHE A 186 5.21 15.52 23.54
C PHE A 186 5.53 14.34 22.62
N LEU A 187 6.02 13.21 23.15
CA LEU A 187 6.42 12.07 22.31
C LEU A 187 5.24 11.47 21.57
N GLY A 188 4.08 11.30 22.21
CA GLY A 188 2.90 10.80 21.52
C GLY A 188 2.38 11.76 20.45
N LYS A 189 2.42 13.07 20.71
CA LYS A 189 2.07 14.10 19.69
C LYS A 189 3.04 14.06 18.52
N LEU A 190 4.33 13.93 18.79
CA LEU A 190 5.35 13.79 17.75
C LEU A 190 5.12 12.55 16.89
N VAL A 191 4.82 11.41 17.50
CA VAL A 191 4.46 10.17 16.77
C VAL A 191 3.27 10.39 15.85
N ASP A 192 2.20 11.04 16.34
CA ASP A 192 1.02 11.32 15.52
C ASP A 192 1.32 12.30 14.38
N ILE A 193 2.14 13.33 14.60
CA ILE A 193 2.57 14.30 13.57
C ILE A 193 3.40 13.60 12.48
N LEU A 194 4.41 12.81 12.87
CA LEU A 194 5.27 12.08 11.93
C LEU A 194 4.48 11.07 11.10
N PHE A 195 3.52 10.41 11.73
CA PHE A 195 2.61 9.50 11.09
C PHE A 195 1.73 10.19 10.02
N ILE A 196 1.10 11.32 10.37
CA ILE A 196 0.27 12.08 9.42
C ILE A 196 1.14 12.64 8.29
N PHE A 197 2.32 13.17 8.63
CA PHE A 197 3.25 13.70 7.63
C PHE A 197 3.73 12.61 6.66
N GLY A 198 4.07 11.42 7.16
CA GLY A 198 4.40 10.26 6.33
C GLY A 198 3.25 9.90 5.37
N LEU A 199 2.00 9.84 5.89
CA LEU A 199 0.82 9.61 5.07
C LEU A 199 0.66 10.67 3.98
N MET A 200 0.91 11.94 4.29
CA MET A 200 0.85 13.03 3.29
C MET A 200 1.91 12.84 2.21
N GLY A 201 3.13 12.42 2.56
CA GLY A 201 4.19 12.11 1.61
C GLY A 201 3.83 10.94 0.68
N GLY A 202 3.33 9.85 1.25
CA GLY A 202 2.89 8.69 0.46
C GLY A 202 1.75 9.03 -0.52
N THR A 203 0.72 9.71 -0.04
CA THR A 203 -0.41 10.13 -0.89
C THR A 203 0.02 11.15 -1.95
N ALA A 204 0.95 12.05 -1.63
CA ALA A 204 1.49 13.00 -2.59
C ALA A 204 2.22 12.31 -3.75
N THR A 205 2.92 11.21 -3.49
CA THR A 205 3.56 10.39 -4.52
C THR A 205 2.52 9.84 -5.50
N SER A 206 1.41 9.28 -5.03
CA SER A 206 0.32 8.79 -5.89
C SER A 206 -0.26 9.86 -6.81
N PHE A 207 -0.44 11.08 -6.30
CA PHE A 207 -0.93 12.20 -7.13
C PHE A 207 0.07 12.64 -8.17
N ALA A 208 1.33 12.72 -7.76
CA ALA A 208 2.38 13.17 -8.65
C ALA A 208 2.70 12.14 -9.76
N LEU A 209 2.28 10.89 -9.61
CA LEU A 209 2.26 9.89 -10.67
C LEU A 209 0.95 9.91 -11.47
N GLY A 210 -0.18 9.93 -10.78
CA GLY A 210 -1.49 9.77 -11.40
C GLY A 210 -1.97 10.99 -12.19
N VAL A 211 -1.69 12.22 -11.74
CA VAL A 211 -2.08 13.44 -12.47
C VAL A 211 -1.40 13.54 -13.83
N PRO A 212 -0.06 13.37 -13.94
CA PRO A 212 0.60 13.36 -15.25
C PRO A 212 0.11 12.23 -16.18
N MET A 213 -0.21 11.06 -15.63
CA MET A 213 -0.79 9.96 -16.41
C MET A 213 -2.17 10.34 -16.99
N ILE A 214 -3.02 11.00 -16.21
CA ILE A 214 -4.31 11.51 -16.70
C ILE A 214 -4.10 12.56 -17.78
N THR A 215 -3.17 13.51 -17.58
CA THR A 215 -2.90 14.56 -18.59
C THR A 215 -2.30 14.01 -19.86
N ALA A 216 -1.45 12.98 -19.81
CA ALA A 216 -0.97 12.27 -20.99
C ALA A 216 -2.11 11.58 -21.75
N GLY A 217 -3.09 11.01 -21.03
CA GLY A 217 -4.31 10.48 -21.65
C GLY A 217 -5.16 11.56 -22.34
N LEU A 218 -5.31 12.72 -21.72
CA LEU A 218 -6.01 13.85 -22.33
C LEU A 218 -5.26 14.39 -23.55
N GLU A 219 -3.93 14.45 -23.53
CA GLU A 219 -3.10 14.78 -24.68
C GLU A 219 -3.40 13.84 -25.87
N LYS A 220 -3.42 12.53 -25.61
CA LYS A 220 -3.73 11.53 -26.63
C LYS A 220 -5.14 11.67 -27.22
N LEU A 221 -6.12 12.04 -26.39
CA LEU A 221 -7.54 12.09 -26.80
C LEU A 221 -7.94 13.39 -27.48
N ILE A 222 -7.45 14.51 -27.01
CA ILE A 222 -7.91 15.86 -27.41
C ILE A 222 -6.78 16.81 -27.83
N GLY A 223 -5.52 16.35 -27.82
CA GLY A 223 -4.37 17.11 -28.34
C GLY A 223 -3.91 18.30 -27.48
N ILE A 224 -4.25 18.31 -26.18
CA ILE A 224 -3.73 19.35 -25.26
C ILE A 224 -2.31 18.96 -24.82
N ASP A 225 -1.48 19.95 -24.45
CA ASP A 225 -0.15 19.68 -23.90
C ASP A 225 -0.24 19.08 -22.50
N GLY A 226 -0.11 17.74 -22.41
CA GLY A 226 -0.15 16.98 -21.16
C GLY A 226 1.03 17.27 -20.22
N ASN A 227 2.13 17.82 -20.71
CA ASN A 227 3.29 18.19 -19.92
C ASN A 227 3.13 19.58 -19.28
N SER A 228 2.19 20.38 -19.75
CA SER A 228 1.91 21.70 -19.21
C SER A 228 1.56 21.67 -17.72
N MET A 229 2.30 22.43 -16.89
CA MET A 229 1.98 22.60 -15.47
C MET A 229 0.59 23.20 -15.25
N VAL A 230 0.10 24.02 -16.17
CA VAL A 230 -1.27 24.57 -16.11
C VAL A 230 -2.30 23.46 -16.24
N VAL A 231 -2.15 22.55 -17.21
CA VAL A 231 -3.06 21.42 -17.41
C VAL A 231 -3.02 20.48 -16.22
N LYS A 232 -1.82 20.12 -15.73
CA LYS A 232 -1.65 19.30 -14.51
C LYS A 232 -2.31 19.93 -13.30
N SER A 233 -2.16 21.26 -13.12
CA SER A 233 -2.79 22.02 -12.03
C SER A 233 -4.32 22.01 -12.13
N ILE A 234 -4.87 22.15 -13.33
CA ILE A 234 -6.33 22.10 -13.55
C ILE A 234 -6.86 20.71 -13.19
N VAL A 235 -6.21 19.64 -13.65
CA VAL A 235 -6.61 18.26 -13.33
C VAL A 235 -6.54 18.02 -11.82
N LEU A 236 -5.46 18.44 -11.15
CA LEU A 236 -5.32 18.34 -9.70
C LEU A 236 -6.43 19.11 -8.96
N LEU A 237 -6.76 20.33 -9.40
CA LEU A 237 -7.85 21.11 -8.82
C LEU A 237 -9.22 20.47 -9.06
N CYS A 238 -9.47 19.88 -10.23
CA CYS A 238 -10.70 19.13 -10.51
C CYS A 238 -10.84 17.93 -9.56
N ILE A 239 -9.78 17.13 -9.41
CA ILE A 239 -9.76 16.01 -8.46
C ILE A 239 -10.04 16.53 -7.04
N THR A 240 -9.36 17.61 -6.63
CA THR A 240 -9.54 18.24 -5.31
C THR A 240 -10.98 18.70 -5.09
N ALA A 241 -11.59 19.35 -6.06
CA ALA A 241 -12.97 19.81 -5.98
C ALA A 241 -13.96 18.66 -5.81
N VAL A 242 -13.76 17.56 -6.57
CA VAL A 242 -14.65 16.38 -6.50
C VAL A 242 -14.54 15.71 -5.13
N PHE A 243 -13.33 15.46 -4.62
CA PHE A 243 -13.21 14.82 -3.32
C PHE A 243 -13.55 15.75 -2.14
N ALA A 244 -13.32 17.07 -2.26
CA ALA A 244 -13.77 18.04 -1.26
C ALA A 244 -15.30 18.07 -1.18
N TYR A 245 -15.99 18.02 -2.32
CA TYR A 245 -17.45 17.91 -2.38
C TYR A 245 -17.94 16.59 -1.78
N SER A 246 -17.32 15.45 -2.16
CA SER A 246 -17.62 14.12 -1.59
C SER A 246 -17.41 14.11 -0.07
N SER A 247 -16.31 14.66 0.41
CA SER A 247 -16.01 14.83 1.84
C SER A 247 -17.06 15.66 2.58
N TYR A 248 -17.62 16.67 1.94
CA TYR A 248 -18.68 17.51 2.52
C TYR A 248 -20.01 16.77 2.63
N GLN A 249 -20.37 15.93 1.67
CA GLN A 249 -21.60 15.13 1.67
C GLN A 249 -21.60 13.99 2.71
N GLY A 250 -20.41 13.53 3.14
CA GLY A 250 -20.23 12.45 4.12
C GLY A 250 -20.02 11.07 3.50
N LEU A 251 -19.41 10.18 4.30
CA LEU A 251 -18.88 8.88 3.87
C LEU A 251 -19.88 7.96 3.15
N LYS A 252 -21.15 7.95 3.57
CA LYS A 252 -22.10 6.92 3.10
C LYS A 252 -22.69 7.15 1.71
N LYS A 253 -22.68 8.38 1.19
CA LYS A 253 -23.38 8.70 -0.07
C LYS A 253 -22.45 9.01 -1.24
N GLY A 254 -21.28 9.59 -1.00
CA GLY A 254 -20.37 10.01 -2.07
C GLY A 254 -19.27 9.00 -2.33
N ILE A 255 -18.47 8.67 -1.32
CA ILE A 255 -17.27 7.84 -1.44
C ILE A 255 -17.60 6.41 -1.84
N GLN A 256 -18.61 5.81 -1.22
CA GLN A 256 -18.96 4.41 -1.48
C GLN A 256 -19.37 4.21 -2.94
N LEU A 257 -20.21 5.08 -3.47
CA LEU A 257 -20.65 4.99 -4.87
C LEU A 257 -19.46 5.13 -5.86
N LEU A 258 -18.60 6.11 -5.63
CA LEU A 258 -17.41 6.33 -6.49
C LEU A 258 -16.42 5.17 -6.39
N SER A 259 -16.23 4.63 -5.20
CA SER A 259 -15.35 3.49 -4.97
C SER A 259 -15.89 2.23 -5.64
N ASP A 260 -17.18 1.91 -5.46
CA ASP A 260 -17.80 0.73 -6.07
C ASP A 260 -17.75 0.82 -7.60
N LEU A 261 -18.06 1.99 -8.18
CA LEU A 261 -17.97 2.22 -9.62
C LEU A 261 -16.55 2.00 -10.13
N ASN A 262 -15.55 2.52 -9.42
CA ASN A 262 -14.16 2.41 -9.83
C ASN A 262 -13.64 0.97 -9.79
N VAL A 263 -14.04 0.20 -8.79
CA VAL A 263 -13.70 -1.23 -8.70
C VAL A 263 -14.26 -1.99 -9.91
N TRP A 264 -15.53 -1.80 -10.22
CA TRP A 264 -16.14 -2.44 -11.37
C TRP A 264 -15.49 -2.03 -12.69
N LEU A 265 -15.17 -0.74 -12.83
CA LEU A 265 -14.48 -0.23 -14.01
C LEU A 265 -13.11 -0.87 -14.18
N SER A 266 -12.34 -0.99 -13.10
CA SER A 266 -11.02 -1.63 -13.12
C SER A 266 -11.09 -3.11 -13.44
N LEU A 267 -12.08 -3.84 -12.87
CA LEU A 267 -12.29 -5.25 -13.19
C LEU A 267 -12.71 -5.46 -14.64
N VAL A 268 -13.55 -4.58 -15.18
CA VAL A 268 -13.95 -4.61 -16.61
C VAL A 268 -12.74 -4.36 -17.50
N LEU A 269 -11.89 -3.38 -17.17
CA LEU A 269 -10.65 -3.11 -17.92
C LEU A 269 -9.71 -4.30 -17.88
N LEU A 270 -9.49 -4.92 -16.69
CA LEU A 270 -8.67 -6.12 -16.56
C LEU A 270 -9.21 -7.28 -17.40
N ALA A 271 -10.52 -7.55 -17.29
CA ALA A 271 -11.16 -8.61 -18.05
C ALA A 271 -11.07 -8.35 -19.56
N PHE A 272 -11.25 -7.10 -19.99
CA PHE A 272 -11.12 -6.72 -21.40
C PHE A 272 -9.70 -6.98 -21.91
N VAL A 273 -8.66 -6.48 -21.21
CA VAL A 273 -7.25 -6.69 -21.61
C VAL A 273 -6.91 -8.18 -21.63
N PHE A 274 -7.40 -8.94 -20.67
CA PHE A 274 -7.18 -10.39 -20.61
C PHE A 274 -7.80 -11.14 -21.77
N ILE A 275 -9.06 -10.82 -22.14
CA ILE A 275 -9.82 -11.52 -23.20
C ILE A 275 -9.32 -11.13 -24.60
N VAL A 276 -9.06 -9.84 -24.82
CA VAL A 276 -8.70 -9.30 -26.13
C VAL A 276 -7.20 -9.38 -26.39
N GLY A 277 -6.40 -9.37 -25.33
CA GLY A 277 -4.95 -9.51 -25.39
C GLY A 277 -4.50 -10.95 -25.67
N PRO A 278 -3.19 -11.21 -25.56
CA PRO A 278 -2.61 -12.55 -25.72
C PRO A 278 -2.88 -13.43 -24.49
N THR A 279 -4.12 -13.87 -24.31
CA THR A 279 -4.64 -14.55 -23.09
C THR A 279 -3.73 -15.67 -22.62
N ILE A 280 -3.29 -16.56 -23.52
CA ILE A 280 -2.43 -17.71 -23.16
C ILE A 280 -1.09 -17.22 -22.64
N PHE A 281 -0.44 -16.30 -23.33
CA PHE A 281 0.83 -15.71 -22.88
C PHE A 281 0.68 -15.03 -21.51
N ILE A 282 -0.39 -14.26 -21.29
CA ILE A 282 -0.69 -13.60 -20.02
C ILE A 282 -0.82 -14.65 -18.91
N MET A 283 -1.56 -15.73 -19.13
CA MET A 283 -1.72 -16.80 -18.15
C MET A 283 -0.40 -17.49 -17.82
N GLU A 284 0.32 -17.96 -18.83
CA GLU A 284 1.59 -18.67 -18.68
C GLU A 284 2.63 -17.82 -17.98
N SER A 285 2.78 -16.56 -18.40
CA SER A 285 3.74 -15.61 -17.80
C SER A 285 3.36 -15.26 -16.36
N THR A 286 2.07 -15.10 -16.05
CA THR A 286 1.61 -14.81 -14.69
C THR A 286 1.86 -15.98 -13.75
N VAL A 287 1.50 -17.20 -14.15
CA VAL A 287 1.72 -18.40 -13.35
C VAL A 287 3.21 -18.67 -13.13
N THR A 288 4.00 -18.55 -14.20
CA THR A 288 5.47 -18.72 -14.13
C THR A 288 6.11 -17.63 -13.26
N GLY A 289 5.74 -16.36 -13.44
CA GLY A 289 6.24 -15.24 -12.65
C GLY A 289 5.91 -15.37 -11.18
N PHE A 290 4.67 -15.78 -10.84
CA PHE A 290 4.25 -16.04 -9.48
C PHE A 290 5.02 -17.20 -8.83
N GLY A 291 5.18 -18.31 -9.55
CA GLY A 291 6.00 -19.46 -9.10
C GLY A 291 7.45 -19.08 -8.85
N ASN A 292 8.05 -18.30 -9.75
CA ASN A 292 9.41 -17.78 -9.60
C ASN A 292 9.53 -16.80 -8.43
N MET A 293 8.52 -15.95 -8.19
CA MET A 293 8.47 -15.08 -7.03
C MET A 293 8.49 -15.89 -5.73
N LEU A 294 7.70 -16.94 -5.62
CA LEU A 294 7.69 -17.80 -4.43
C LEU A 294 9.02 -18.53 -4.23
N LYS A 295 9.60 -19.05 -5.31
CA LYS A 295 10.90 -19.74 -5.28
C LYS A 295 12.02 -18.82 -4.80
N ASN A 296 12.05 -17.57 -5.26
CA ASN A 296 13.14 -16.63 -4.99
C ASN A 296 12.80 -15.62 -3.88
N PHE A 297 11.70 -15.82 -3.15
CA PHE A 297 11.13 -14.85 -2.20
C PHE A 297 12.15 -14.30 -1.21
N PHE A 298 12.86 -15.17 -0.48
CA PHE A 298 13.85 -14.74 0.51
C PHE A 298 15.09 -14.11 -0.13
N GLN A 299 15.53 -14.60 -1.29
CA GLN A 299 16.62 -13.99 -2.02
C GLN A 299 16.29 -12.54 -2.40
N MET A 300 15.09 -12.29 -2.94
CA MET A 300 14.61 -10.96 -3.30
C MET A 300 14.43 -10.06 -2.07
N ALA A 301 13.95 -10.63 -0.95
CA ALA A 301 13.70 -9.90 0.29
C ALA A 301 14.96 -9.48 1.06
N THR A 302 16.11 -10.07 0.77
CA THR A 302 17.37 -9.84 1.50
C THR A 302 18.50 -9.30 0.62
N TRP A 303 18.28 -9.19 -0.69
CA TRP A 303 19.34 -8.76 -1.61
C TRP A 303 19.53 -7.24 -1.60
N LEU A 304 20.78 -6.81 -1.39
CA LEU A 304 21.19 -5.41 -1.29
C LEU A 304 22.40 -5.07 -2.18
N GLU A 305 22.79 -5.98 -3.09
CA GLU A 305 23.93 -5.81 -3.99
C GLU A 305 25.26 -5.50 -3.25
N PRO A 306 25.66 -6.31 -2.24
CA PRO A 306 26.76 -5.97 -1.34
C PRO A 306 28.14 -5.93 -2.02
N PHE A 307 28.26 -6.43 -3.24
CA PHE A 307 29.50 -6.49 -4.01
C PHE A 307 29.52 -5.50 -5.18
N GLY A 308 28.46 -4.73 -5.40
CA GLY A 308 28.37 -3.70 -6.42
C GLY A 308 29.46 -2.64 -6.24
N GLY A 309 30.07 -2.19 -7.33
CA GLY A 309 31.15 -1.21 -7.31
C GLY A 309 32.52 -1.69 -6.79
N ILE A 310 32.58 -2.88 -6.15
CA ILE A 310 33.83 -3.41 -5.57
C ILE A 310 34.59 -4.23 -6.61
N GLY A 311 35.88 -3.94 -6.76
CA GLY A 311 36.77 -4.71 -7.66
C GLY A 311 36.37 -4.63 -9.14
N GLY A 312 35.78 -3.52 -9.56
CA GLY A 312 35.37 -3.29 -10.96
C GLY A 312 34.04 -3.99 -11.34
N ARG A 313 33.33 -4.56 -10.38
CA ARG A 313 31.97 -5.11 -10.61
C ARG A 313 31.00 -3.99 -10.89
N LYS A 314 30.02 -4.25 -11.76
CA LYS A 314 28.95 -3.30 -12.06
C LYS A 314 28.08 -3.13 -10.80
N GLU A 315 27.72 -1.92 -10.50
CA GLU A 315 26.70 -1.57 -9.52
C GLU A 315 25.41 -1.20 -10.26
N THR A 316 24.32 -1.89 -9.94
CA THR A 316 23.01 -1.65 -10.60
C THR A 316 22.15 -0.67 -9.83
N ASN A 317 22.39 -0.54 -8.53
CA ASN A 317 21.54 0.22 -7.59
C ASN A 317 20.07 -0.24 -7.59
N PHE A 318 19.79 -1.46 -8.06
CA PHE A 318 18.42 -1.98 -8.14
C PHE A 318 17.70 -2.01 -6.77
N PRO A 319 18.31 -2.54 -5.68
CA PRO A 319 17.67 -2.53 -4.38
C PRO A 319 17.39 -1.11 -3.88
N GLN A 320 18.32 -0.17 -4.10
CA GLN A 320 18.23 1.22 -3.68
C GLN A 320 17.10 1.95 -4.40
N THR A 321 16.99 1.74 -5.70
CA THR A 321 15.99 2.39 -6.54
C THR A 321 14.60 1.79 -6.34
N TRP A 322 14.50 0.47 -6.14
CA TRP A 322 13.21 -0.23 -6.19
C TRP A 322 12.78 -0.82 -4.85
N THR A 323 13.52 -1.77 -4.28
CA THR A 323 13.07 -2.49 -3.10
C THR A 323 12.96 -1.58 -1.87
N ILE A 324 13.97 -0.72 -1.65
CA ILE A 324 13.97 0.25 -0.54
C ILE A 324 12.86 1.28 -0.74
N PHE A 325 12.69 1.77 -1.97
CA PHE A 325 11.59 2.67 -2.30
C PHE A 325 10.23 2.06 -1.97
N TYR A 326 9.95 0.83 -2.43
CA TYR A 326 8.67 0.19 -2.17
C TYR A 326 8.43 -0.05 -0.68
N TRP A 327 9.43 -0.55 0.07
CA TRP A 327 9.24 -0.74 1.51
C TRP A 327 9.00 0.57 2.24
N ALA A 328 9.71 1.63 1.89
CA ALA A 328 9.49 2.96 2.43
C ALA A 328 8.10 3.48 2.09
N TRP A 329 7.67 3.34 0.83
CA TRP A 329 6.35 3.78 0.37
C TRP A 329 5.22 3.04 1.08
N TRP A 330 5.35 1.72 1.24
CA TRP A 330 4.38 0.94 2.02
C TRP A 330 4.34 1.33 3.49
N ILE A 331 5.48 1.62 4.10
CA ILE A 331 5.55 2.09 5.49
C ILE A 331 4.81 3.42 5.66
N VAL A 332 4.96 4.39 4.76
CA VAL A 332 4.25 5.67 4.85
C VAL A 332 2.77 5.57 4.53
N TYR A 333 2.36 4.59 3.73
CA TYR A 333 0.96 4.29 3.41
C TYR A 333 0.26 3.40 4.43
N ALA A 334 1.00 2.56 5.14
CA ALA A 334 0.45 1.56 6.04
C ALA A 334 -0.50 2.10 7.11
N PRO A 335 -0.31 3.28 7.65
CA PRO A 335 -1.24 3.88 8.59
C PRO A 335 -2.65 4.05 8.01
N PHE A 336 -2.73 4.48 6.77
CA PHE A 336 -3.98 4.67 6.05
C PHE A 336 -4.70 3.35 5.77
N ILE A 337 -4.00 2.44 5.12
CA ILE A 337 -4.53 1.12 4.77
C ILE A 337 -4.82 0.30 6.03
N GLY A 338 -3.95 0.38 7.05
CA GLY A 338 -4.14 -0.32 8.31
C GLY A 338 -5.39 0.12 9.09
N LEU A 339 -5.71 1.41 9.11
CA LEU A 339 -6.97 1.91 9.68
C LEU A 339 -8.19 1.38 8.92
N PHE A 340 -8.11 1.34 7.60
CA PHE A 340 -9.18 0.76 6.77
C PHE A 340 -9.35 -0.73 7.07
N ILE A 341 -8.26 -1.51 7.06
CA ILE A 341 -8.29 -2.95 7.37
C ILE A 341 -8.87 -3.20 8.77
N ALA A 342 -8.44 -2.42 9.78
CA ALA A 342 -8.99 -2.52 11.13
C ALA A 342 -10.49 -2.34 11.14
N ARG A 343 -10.99 -1.29 10.46
CA ARG A 343 -12.42 -0.93 10.44
C ARG A 343 -13.30 -2.01 9.83
N ILE A 344 -12.88 -2.64 8.76
CA ILE A 344 -13.67 -3.66 8.06
C ILE A 344 -13.56 -5.06 8.68
N SER A 345 -12.66 -5.25 9.67
CA SER A 345 -12.32 -6.58 10.21
C SER A 345 -12.97 -6.88 11.56
N LYS A 346 -13.94 -6.09 12.03
CA LYS A 346 -14.66 -6.37 13.26
C LYS A 346 -15.32 -7.75 13.23
N GLY A 347 -15.17 -8.50 14.33
CA GLY A 347 -15.67 -9.88 14.49
C GLY A 347 -14.78 -10.97 13.87
N ARG A 348 -13.67 -10.60 13.22
CA ARG A 348 -12.69 -11.57 12.69
C ARG A 348 -11.57 -11.83 13.67
N THR A 349 -10.96 -13.00 13.60
CA THR A 349 -9.77 -13.35 14.37
C THR A 349 -8.53 -12.65 13.80
N LEU A 350 -7.51 -12.44 14.63
CA LEU A 350 -6.22 -11.88 14.18
C LEU A 350 -5.61 -12.73 13.04
N LYS A 351 -5.76 -14.05 13.10
CA LYS A 351 -5.31 -14.95 12.04
C LYS A 351 -6.03 -14.67 10.71
N GLU A 352 -7.36 -14.55 10.73
CA GLU A 352 -8.15 -14.25 9.53
C GLU A 352 -7.77 -12.88 8.96
N VAL A 353 -7.62 -11.87 9.81
CA VAL A 353 -7.23 -10.52 9.37
C VAL A 353 -5.87 -10.53 8.70
N ILE A 354 -4.87 -11.18 9.29
CA ILE A 354 -3.51 -11.24 8.75
C ILE A 354 -3.49 -12.02 7.43
N LEU A 355 -3.94 -13.27 7.46
CA LEU A 355 -3.85 -14.14 6.29
C LEU A 355 -4.73 -13.66 5.14
N GLY A 356 -5.93 -13.18 5.45
CA GLY A 356 -6.83 -12.62 4.44
C GLY A 356 -6.27 -11.36 3.80
N THR A 357 -5.69 -10.44 4.59
CA THR A 357 -5.06 -9.24 4.06
C THR A 357 -3.89 -9.59 3.12
N ILE A 358 -2.99 -10.48 3.56
CA ILE A 358 -1.85 -10.90 2.75
C ILE A 358 -2.33 -11.62 1.47
N ALA A 359 -3.26 -12.57 1.59
CA ALA A 359 -3.70 -13.38 0.46
C ALA A 359 -4.50 -12.58 -0.56
N TYR A 360 -5.58 -11.92 -0.14
CA TYR A 360 -6.46 -11.20 -1.07
C TYR A 360 -5.80 -9.96 -1.65
N GLY A 361 -5.01 -9.24 -0.85
CA GLY A 361 -4.27 -8.09 -1.34
C GLY A 361 -3.20 -8.47 -2.35
N THR A 362 -2.39 -9.49 -2.05
CA THR A 362 -1.39 -10.02 -3.00
C THR A 362 -2.06 -10.52 -4.28
N PHE A 363 -3.16 -11.26 -4.17
CA PHE A 363 -3.88 -11.76 -5.34
C PHE A 363 -4.36 -10.64 -6.25
N GLY A 364 -4.90 -9.55 -5.67
CA GLY A 364 -5.27 -8.35 -6.42
C GLY A 364 -4.11 -7.78 -7.22
N CYS A 365 -2.98 -7.58 -6.56
CA CYS A 365 -1.79 -7.05 -7.24
C CYS A 365 -1.26 -8.00 -8.32
N VAL A 366 -1.22 -9.31 -8.05
CA VAL A 366 -0.82 -10.32 -9.05
C VAL A 366 -1.69 -10.27 -10.31
N LEU A 367 -3.00 -10.02 -10.18
CA LEU A 367 -3.86 -9.87 -11.36
C LEU A 367 -3.52 -8.65 -12.18
N PHE A 368 -3.30 -7.48 -11.56
CA PHE A 368 -2.95 -6.27 -12.29
C PHE A 368 -1.59 -6.36 -12.98
N PHE A 369 -0.55 -6.76 -12.26
CA PHE A 369 0.79 -6.96 -12.84
C PHE A 369 0.80 -8.09 -13.86
N GLY A 370 0.09 -9.17 -13.58
CA GLY A 370 -0.02 -10.32 -14.47
C GLY A 370 -0.72 -9.98 -15.78
N ILE A 371 -1.78 -9.19 -15.76
CA ILE A 371 -2.55 -8.88 -16.97
C ILE A 371 -1.95 -7.69 -17.71
N PHE A 372 -1.85 -6.52 -17.08
CA PHE A 372 -1.34 -5.33 -17.77
C PHE A 372 0.15 -5.42 -18.08
N GLY A 373 0.97 -5.86 -17.12
CA GLY A 373 2.41 -5.95 -17.30
C GLY A 373 2.80 -6.97 -18.35
N ASN A 374 2.20 -8.15 -18.33
CA ASN A 374 2.47 -9.17 -19.35
C ASN A 374 1.87 -8.81 -20.71
N TYR A 375 0.75 -8.07 -20.77
CA TYR A 375 0.28 -7.51 -22.02
C TYR A 375 1.31 -6.55 -22.64
N ALA A 376 1.82 -5.60 -21.85
CA ALA A 376 2.83 -4.65 -22.30
C ALA A 376 4.14 -5.34 -22.70
N ALA A 377 4.58 -6.33 -21.91
CA ALA A 377 5.76 -7.15 -22.23
C ALA A 377 5.57 -7.93 -23.53
N TYR A 378 4.38 -8.47 -23.78
CA TYR A 378 4.07 -9.15 -25.04
C TYR A 378 4.19 -8.21 -26.25
N LEU A 379 3.73 -6.97 -26.16
CA LEU A 379 3.89 -5.98 -27.22
C LEU A 379 5.37 -5.79 -27.59
N GLN A 380 6.25 -5.70 -26.58
CA GLN A 380 7.70 -5.57 -26.75
C GLN A 380 8.30 -6.79 -27.43
N ILE A 381 8.09 -7.99 -26.88
CA ILE A 381 8.77 -9.20 -27.36
C ILE A 381 8.23 -9.71 -28.70
N SER A 382 6.95 -9.44 -29.00
CA SER A 382 6.36 -9.79 -30.30
C SER A 382 6.71 -8.81 -31.41
N GLY A 383 7.37 -7.68 -31.10
CA GLY A 383 7.69 -6.64 -32.04
C GLY A 383 6.49 -5.81 -32.54
N LYS A 384 5.32 -5.97 -31.90
CA LYS A 384 4.11 -5.19 -32.26
C LYS A 384 4.25 -3.73 -31.88
N PHE A 385 4.89 -3.45 -30.74
CA PHE A 385 5.19 -2.12 -30.28
C PHE A 385 6.44 -2.13 -29.39
N ASP A 386 7.42 -1.28 -29.72
CA ASP A 386 8.69 -1.17 -28.96
C ASP A 386 8.48 -0.25 -27.76
N VAL A 387 7.98 -0.85 -26.67
CA VAL A 387 7.65 -0.16 -25.41
C VAL A 387 8.87 0.51 -24.81
N VAL A 388 10.03 -0.19 -24.81
CA VAL A 388 11.27 0.34 -24.21
C VAL A 388 11.78 1.55 -24.98
N LYS A 389 11.80 1.49 -26.31
CA LYS A 389 12.22 2.62 -27.14
C LYS A 389 11.29 3.82 -26.95
N PHE A 390 9.99 3.58 -26.89
CA PHE A 390 9.00 4.64 -26.67
C PHE A 390 9.13 5.25 -25.28
N LEU A 391 9.35 4.43 -24.23
CA LEU A 391 9.57 4.87 -22.86
C LEU A 391 10.78 5.81 -22.75
N ASN A 392 11.89 5.45 -23.39
CA ASN A 392 13.11 6.25 -23.37
C ASN A 392 13.00 7.56 -24.17
N ALA A 393 12.11 7.62 -25.16
CA ALA A 393 11.90 8.80 -26.00
C ALA A 393 10.82 9.76 -25.45
N HIS A 394 9.75 9.25 -24.82
CA HIS A 394 8.56 10.04 -24.49
C HIS A 394 8.20 10.03 -23.00
N GLY A 395 8.93 9.25 -22.18
CA GLY A 395 8.65 9.14 -20.75
C GLY A 395 7.56 8.13 -20.41
N THR A 396 7.35 7.97 -19.12
CA THR A 396 6.55 6.88 -18.54
C THR A 396 5.06 7.02 -18.83
N GLU A 397 4.51 8.18 -18.55
CA GLU A 397 3.06 8.45 -18.63
C GLU A 397 2.55 8.32 -20.07
N ALA A 398 3.28 8.91 -21.01
CA ALA A 398 2.98 8.78 -22.45
C ALA A 398 3.04 7.31 -22.88
N THR A 399 4.02 6.55 -22.36
CA THR A 399 4.18 5.14 -22.70
C THR A 399 3.03 4.29 -22.16
N ILE A 400 2.59 4.52 -20.91
CA ILE A 400 1.43 3.83 -20.35
C ILE A 400 0.21 4.03 -21.25
N ILE A 401 -0.07 5.27 -21.63
CA ILE A 401 -1.21 5.60 -22.49
C ILE A 401 -1.06 4.99 -23.88
N GLU A 402 0.16 4.98 -24.43
CA GLU A 402 0.41 4.37 -25.75
C GLU A 402 0.21 2.85 -25.71
N VAL A 403 0.71 2.16 -24.67
CA VAL A 403 0.47 0.72 -24.47
C VAL A 403 -1.03 0.42 -24.41
N ILE A 404 -1.79 1.19 -23.63
CA ILE A 404 -3.25 1.02 -23.53
C ILE A 404 -3.93 1.31 -24.88
N SER A 405 -3.42 2.25 -25.66
CA SER A 405 -3.97 2.58 -26.98
C SER A 405 -3.68 1.53 -28.07
N GLN A 406 -2.80 0.57 -27.82
CA GLN A 406 -2.62 -0.59 -28.73
C GLN A 406 -3.80 -1.60 -28.67
N LEU A 407 -4.69 -1.46 -27.69
CA LEU A 407 -5.89 -2.30 -27.58
C LEU A 407 -6.95 -1.90 -28.63
N PRO A 408 -7.80 -2.84 -29.07
CA PRO A 408 -8.97 -2.51 -29.87
C PRO A 408 -9.87 -1.48 -29.16
N PHE A 409 -10.55 -0.64 -29.94
CA PHE A 409 -11.36 0.47 -29.41
C PHE A 409 -10.54 1.45 -28.56
N SER A 410 -9.31 1.74 -28.98
CA SER A 410 -8.30 2.49 -28.22
C SER A 410 -8.84 3.74 -27.53
N THR A 411 -9.61 4.58 -28.25
CA THR A 411 -10.20 5.80 -27.66
C THR A 411 -11.08 5.50 -26.45
N VAL A 412 -11.96 4.49 -26.56
CA VAL A 412 -12.86 4.10 -25.46
C VAL A 412 -12.05 3.55 -24.27
N VAL A 413 -11.08 2.70 -24.56
CA VAL A 413 -10.25 2.07 -23.50
C VAL A 413 -9.40 3.11 -22.79
N VAL A 414 -8.79 4.05 -23.49
CA VAL A 414 -8.03 5.16 -22.90
C VAL A 414 -8.94 6.05 -22.05
N VAL A 415 -10.15 6.39 -22.52
CA VAL A 415 -11.14 7.15 -21.74
C VAL A 415 -11.48 6.43 -20.43
N LEU A 416 -11.79 5.12 -20.50
CA LEU A 416 -12.12 4.32 -19.32
C LEU A 416 -10.92 4.22 -18.36
N PHE A 417 -9.71 4.10 -18.90
CA PHE A 417 -8.48 4.02 -18.12
C PHE A 417 -8.21 5.32 -17.33
N ILE A 418 -8.29 6.48 -17.97
CA ILE A 418 -8.09 7.78 -17.28
C ILE A 418 -9.23 8.12 -16.33
N ILE A 419 -10.47 7.72 -16.62
CA ILE A 419 -11.59 7.85 -15.68
C ILE A 419 -11.33 6.99 -14.43
N SER A 420 -10.87 5.74 -14.62
CA SER A 420 -10.51 4.88 -13.50
C SER A 420 -9.39 5.49 -12.65
N ALA A 421 -8.32 5.99 -13.28
CA ALA A 421 -7.23 6.68 -12.59
C ALA A 421 -7.73 7.92 -11.81
N PHE A 422 -8.59 8.73 -12.42
CA PHE A 422 -9.20 9.89 -11.78
C PHE A 422 -10.02 9.50 -10.53
N LEU A 423 -10.89 8.49 -10.66
CA LEU A 423 -11.73 8.01 -9.56
C LEU A 423 -10.89 7.41 -8.42
N PHE A 424 -9.80 6.70 -8.73
CA PHE A 424 -8.87 6.21 -7.73
C PHE A 424 -8.22 7.33 -6.93
N LEU A 425 -7.74 8.38 -7.61
CA LEU A 425 -7.16 9.54 -6.93
C LEU A 425 -8.20 10.23 -6.05
N VAL A 426 -9.42 10.47 -6.53
CA VAL A 426 -10.51 11.05 -5.75
C VAL A 426 -10.79 10.24 -4.49
N THR A 427 -10.96 8.91 -4.60
CA THR A 427 -11.31 8.04 -3.47
C THR A 427 -10.16 7.89 -2.46
N THR A 428 -8.93 7.82 -2.94
CA THR A 428 -7.73 7.77 -2.09
C THR A 428 -7.60 9.02 -1.24
N PHE A 429 -7.77 10.20 -1.84
CA PHE A 429 -7.63 11.47 -1.13
C PHE A 429 -8.79 11.78 -0.20
N ASP A 430 -10.01 11.42 -0.58
CA ASP A 430 -11.14 11.56 0.32
C ASP A 430 -10.90 10.75 1.60
N SER A 431 -10.42 9.52 1.44
CA SER A 431 -10.07 8.66 2.56
C SER A 431 -8.87 9.20 3.36
N ALA A 432 -7.82 9.70 2.70
CA ALA A 432 -6.67 10.31 3.37
C ALA A 432 -7.07 11.55 4.18
N SER A 433 -7.89 12.45 3.60
CA SER A 433 -8.39 13.64 4.30
C SER A 433 -9.24 13.28 5.53
N TYR A 434 -10.02 12.20 5.44
CA TYR A 434 -10.78 11.66 6.58
C TYR A 434 -9.85 11.23 7.71
N ILE A 435 -8.80 10.47 7.41
CA ILE A 435 -7.88 9.93 8.41
C ILE A 435 -7.07 11.04 9.07
N VAL A 436 -6.55 11.98 8.29
CA VAL A 436 -5.83 13.13 8.85
C VAL A 436 -6.76 13.95 9.75
N ALA A 437 -7.98 14.21 9.31
CA ALA A 437 -8.97 14.92 10.12
C ALA A 437 -9.35 14.14 11.40
N ALA A 438 -9.44 12.82 11.35
CA ALA A 438 -9.71 11.99 12.51
C ALA A 438 -8.53 11.98 13.51
N ALA A 439 -7.29 11.87 13.01
CA ALA A 439 -6.07 11.84 13.82
C ALA A 439 -5.77 13.21 14.48
N THR A 440 -6.23 14.30 13.89
CA THR A 440 -6.13 15.65 14.47
C THR A 440 -7.23 15.97 15.46
N GLN A 441 -8.11 15.02 15.80
CA GLN A 441 -9.13 15.18 16.84
C GLN A 441 -8.76 14.36 18.09
N MET A 442 -9.09 14.89 19.27
CA MET A 442 -8.83 14.20 20.54
C MET A 442 -9.71 12.97 20.73
N LYS A 443 -10.97 13.03 20.28
CA LYS A 443 -11.95 11.95 20.33
C LYS A 443 -12.82 12.01 19.07
N LEU A 444 -13.02 10.87 18.45
CA LEU A 444 -13.91 10.76 17.31
C LEU A 444 -15.29 10.25 17.79
N LYS A 445 -16.31 11.10 17.69
CA LYS A 445 -17.71 10.74 17.90
C LYS A 445 -18.41 10.72 16.54
N GLY A 446 -18.39 9.58 15.88
CA GLY A 446 -18.92 9.46 14.51
C GLY A 446 -17.89 9.90 13.45
N GLU A 447 -18.25 10.84 12.59
CA GLU A 447 -17.37 11.38 11.55
C GLU A 447 -16.53 12.58 12.03
N PRO A 448 -15.35 12.81 11.43
CA PRO A 448 -14.58 14.03 11.68
C PRO A 448 -15.35 15.29 11.29
N PHE A 449 -15.01 16.41 11.90
CA PHE A 449 -15.65 17.67 11.57
C PHE A 449 -15.47 18.04 10.10
N LYS A 450 -16.54 18.43 9.42
CA LYS A 450 -16.56 18.79 7.99
C LYS A 450 -15.50 19.82 7.63
N TRP A 451 -15.36 20.89 8.43
CA TRP A 451 -14.35 21.92 8.18
C TRP A 451 -12.90 21.40 8.28
N ASN A 452 -12.65 20.48 9.24
CA ASN A 452 -11.34 19.86 9.41
C ASN A 452 -11.00 18.97 8.20
N ARG A 453 -11.96 18.19 7.72
CA ARG A 453 -11.80 17.40 6.49
C ARG A 453 -11.53 18.28 5.27
N LEU A 454 -12.30 19.36 5.10
CA LEU A 454 -12.08 20.31 4.00
C LEU A 454 -10.71 20.98 4.06
N PHE A 455 -10.27 21.41 5.25
CA PHE A 455 -8.95 21.99 5.42
C PHE A 455 -7.86 21.00 4.96
N TRP A 456 -7.91 19.75 5.42
CA TRP A 456 -6.93 18.76 5.04
C TRP A 456 -7.09 18.30 3.59
N ALA A 457 -8.28 18.34 3.04
CA ALA A 457 -8.51 18.11 1.62
C ALA A 457 -7.68 19.06 0.75
N PHE A 458 -7.71 20.35 1.02
CA PHE A 458 -6.90 21.33 0.29
C PHE A 458 -5.43 21.28 0.66
N ALA A 459 -5.11 21.10 1.94
CA ALA A 459 -3.73 21.00 2.40
C ALA A 459 -2.97 19.82 1.77
N LEU A 460 -3.62 18.67 1.60
CA LEU A 460 -3.05 17.48 0.95
C LEU A 460 -2.64 17.72 -0.51
N CYS A 461 -3.22 18.70 -1.20
CA CYS A 461 -2.87 19.00 -2.59
C CYS A 461 -1.58 19.83 -2.73
N LEU A 462 -1.14 20.50 -1.68
CA LEU A 462 0.04 21.38 -1.73
C LEU A 462 1.32 20.57 -1.96
N LEU A 463 1.47 19.42 -1.31
CA LEU A 463 2.68 18.61 -1.44
C LEU A 463 2.83 17.97 -2.82
N PRO A 464 1.81 17.29 -3.41
CA PRO A 464 1.93 16.80 -4.78
C PRO A 464 2.19 17.90 -5.80
N PHE A 465 1.57 19.08 -5.64
CA PHE A 465 1.84 20.22 -6.51
C PHE A 465 3.31 20.65 -6.44
N SER A 466 3.87 20.76 -5.23
CA SER A 466 5.28 21.12 -5.05
C SER A 466 6.24 20.04 -5.58
N LEU A 467 5.89 18.76 -5.42
CA LEU A 467 6.67 17.65 -5.99
C LEU A 467 6.68 17.67 -7.52
N MET A 468 5.55 17.97 -8.16
CA MET A 468 5.49 18.12 -9.62
C MET A 468 6.33 19.30 -10.12
N LEU A 469 6.39 20.41 -9.36
CA LEU A 469 7.25 21.55 -9.70
C LEU A 469 8.75 21.23 -9.61
N VAL A 470 9.15 20.54 -8.53
CA VAL A 470 10.56 20.18 -8.28
C VAL A 470 11.02 19.05 -9.20
N GLY A 471 10.12 18.12 -9.55
CA GLY A 471 10.44 16.90 -10.27
C GLY A 471 11.09 17.15 -11.62
N GLY A 472 10.49 17.98 -12.48
CA GLY A 472 10.99 18.23 -13.83
C GLY A 472 11.29 16.93 -14.58
N GLU A 473 12.45 16.82 -15.23
CA GLU A 473 12.91 15.64 -15.95
C GLU A 473 13.22 14.43 -15.04
N LYS A 474 13.46 14.67 -13.75
CA LYS A 474 13.74 13.63 -12.73
C LYS A 474 12.57 13.40 -11.80
N ALA A 475 11.34 13.59 -12.29
CA ALA A 475 10.14 13.51 -11.47
C ALA A 475 10.05 12.19 -10.70
N LEU A 476 10.28 11.05 -11.35
CA LEU A 476 10.21 9.74 -10.71
C LEU A 476 11.22 9.60 -9.57
N GLU A 477 12.46 10.00 -9.78
CA GLU A 477 13.53 9.92 -8.77
C GLU A 477 13.21 10.78 -7.54
N ILE A 478 12.69 11.99 -7.74
CA ILE A 478 12.27 12.88 -6.65
C ILE A 478 11.09 12.30 -5.86
N LEU A 479 10.12 11.69 -6.54
CA LEU A 479 8.97 11.07 -5.91
C LEU A 479 9.36 9.85 -5.06
N GLN A 480 10.21 9.00 -5.60
CA GLN A 480 10.76 7.86 -4.87
C GLN A 480 11.51 8.32 -3.63
N THR A 481 12.37 9.34 -3.79
CA THR A 481 13.14 9.93 -2.70
C THR A 481 12.26 10.50 -1.59
N ALA A 482 11.20 11.23 -1.93
CA ALA A 482 10.29 11.80 -0.95
C ALA A 482 9.68 10.72 -0.05
N SER A 483 9.27 9.60 -0.63
CA SER A 483 8.73 8.45 0.12
C SER A 483 9.80 7.80 1.01
N ILE A 484 11.01 7.61 0.49
CA ILE A 484 12.12 7.01 1.23
C ILE A 484 12.47 7.84 2.48
N VAL A 485 12.60 9.15 2.31
CA VAL A 485 12.94 10.05 3.42
C VAL A 485 11.81 10.13 4.46
N ALA A 486 10.56 10.25 4.00
CA ALA A 486 9.38 10.29 4.88
C ALA A 486 9.19 8.98 5.68
N GLY A 487 9.68 7.85 5.16
CA GLY A 487 9.62 6.55 5.83
C GLY A 487 10.57 6.41 7.02
N VAL A 488 11.69 7.14 7.07
CA VAL A 488 12.72 6.97 8.10
C VAL A 488 12.19 7.03 9.55
N PRO A 489 11.45 8.07 9.97
CA PRO A 489 10.93 8.12 11.34
C PRO A 489 9.90 7.02 11.62
N LEU A 490 9.20 6.53 10.60
CA LEU A 490 8.20 5.48 10.75
C LEU A 490 8.83 4.11 10.98
N ILE A 491 10.09 3.88 10.60
CA ILE A 491 10.84 2.65 10.94
C ILE A 491 10.83 2.44 12.46
N VAL A 492 11.14 3.50 13.23
CA VAL A 492 11.15 3.45 14.70
C VAL A 492 9.75 3.23 15.24
N ILE A 493 8.76 3.95 14.70
CA ILE A 493 7.35 3.83 15.14
C ILE A 493 6.83 2.41 14.91
N PHE A 494 7.10 1.80 13.75
CA PHE A 494 6.68 0.42 13.46
C PHE A 494 7.35 -0.61 14.37
N SER A 495 8.62 -0.42 14.70
CA SER A 495 9.33 -1.25 15.67
C SER A 495 8.69 -1.16 17.07
N ILE A 496 8.33 0.06 17.50
CA ILE A 496 7.61 0.29 18.75
C ILE A 496 6.24 -0.37 18.73
N ILE A 497 5.50 -0.29 17.61
CA ILE A 497 4.17 -0.91 17.45
C ILE A 497 4.25 -2.42 17.62
N MET A 498 5.22 -3.10 17.01
CA MET A 498 5.39 -4.56 17.14
C MET A 498 5.58 -4.98 18.59
N ILE A 499 6.52 -4.33 19.28
CA ILE A 499 6.81 -4.63 20.69
C ILE A 499 5.60 -4.30 21.58
N SER A 500 4.99 -3.12 21.38
CA SER A 500 3.81 -2.69 22.13
C SER A 500 2.64 -3.65 21.94
N PHE A 501 2.42 -4.16 20.74
CA PHE A 501 1.31 -5.06 20.50
C PHE A 501 1.48 -6.40 21.23
N ILE A 502 2.69 -6.97 21.24
CA ILE A 502 2.98 -8.15 22.09
C ILE A 502 2.70 -7.85 23.56
N MET A 503 3.13 -6.70 24.07
CA MET A 503 2.87 -6.30 25.47
C MET A 503 1.38 -6.16 25.75
N ILE A 504 0.59 -5.60 24.82
CA ILE A 504 -0.87 -5.51 24.93
C ILE A 504 -1.47 -6.91 25.04
N LEU A 505 -1.12 -7.80 24.11
CA LEU A 505 -1.69 -9.15 24.05
C LEU A 505 -1.26 -10.04 25.23
N SER A 506 -0.02 -9.90 25.71
CA SER A 506 0.50 -10.73 26.81
C SER A 506 -0.09 -10.36 28.16
N ASN A 507 -0.50 -9.11 28.34
CA ASN A 507 -1.02 -8.59 29.61
C ASN A 507 -2.56 -8.54 29.66
N ASP A 508 -3.24 -8.93 28.56
CA ASP A 508 -4.69 -8.83 28.48
C ASP A 508 -5.38 -10.16 28.79
N ARG A 509 -6.29 -10.14 29.77
CA ARG A 509 -7.09 -11.30 30.16
C ARG A 509 -7.92 -11.87 29.01
N ILE A 510 -8.44 -11.04 28.12
CA ILE A 510 -9.26 -11.47 26.96
C ILE A 510 -8.40 -12.27 25.98
N ALA A 511 -7.19 -11.80 25.68
CA ALA A 511 -6.25 -12.52 24.84
C ALA A 511 -5.79 -13.84 25.47
N LEU A 512 -5.60 -13.86 26.79
CA LEU A 512 -5.21 -15.06 27.54
C LEU A 512 -6.35 -16.09 27.64
N GLN A 513 -7.61 -15.65 27.79
CA GLN A 513 -8.79 -16.54 27.78
C GLN A 513 -9.00 -17.20 26.42
N SER A 514 -8.94 -16.44 25.32
CA SER A 514 -9.01 -16.99 23.95
C SER A 514 -7.93 -18.06 23.71
N ARG A 515 -6.76 -17.89 24.29
CA ARG A 515 -5.68 -18.87 24.28
C ARG A 515 -6.07 -20.15 25.00
N ALA A 516 -6.60 -20.04 26.23
CA ALA A 516 -7.00 -21.21 27.05
C ALA A 516 -8.11 -22.02 26.36
N GLU A 517 -9.09 -21.38 25.76
CA GLU A 517 -10.15 -22.02 24.98
C GLU A 517 -9.61 -22.75 23.75
N ARG A 518 -8.63 -22.18 23.06
CA ARG A 518 -7.97 -22.85 21.94
C ARG A 518 -7.23 -24.10 22.36
N PHE A 519 -6.50 -24.08 23.47
CA PHE A 519 -5.82 -25.28 23.99
C PHE A 519 -6.82 -26.37 24.32
N LYS A 520 -7.91 -26.05 25.02
CA LYS A 520 -8.99 -27.01 25.30
C LYS A 520 -9.61 -27.59 24.03
N LYS A 521 -9.74 -26.80 22.97
CA LYS A 521 -10.30 -27.28 21.69
C LYS A 521 -9.33 -28.20 20.94
N ILE A 522 -8.02 -27.92 21.00
CA ILE A 522 -6.98 -28.78 20.43
C ILE A 522 -6.91 -30.10 21.17
N GLU A 523 -6.87 -30.06 22.51
CA GLU A 523 -6.89 -31.23 23.37
C GLU A 523 -8.11 -32.14 23.12
N ARG A 524 -9.31 -31.58 23.05
CA ARG A 524 -10.54 -32.32 22.69
C ARG A 524 -10.48 -32.93 21.30
N ARG A 525 -9.81 -32.27 20.34
CA ARG A 525 -9.65 -32.78 18.98
C ARG A 525 -8.64 -33.93 18.91
N SER A 526 -7.52 -33.81 19.62
CA SER A 526 -6.53 -34.90 19.73
C SER A 526 -7.12 -36.12 20.42
N LEU A 527 -7.87 -35.96 21.52
CA LEU A 527 -8.56 -37.06 22.18
C LEU A 527 -9.59 -37.77 21.26
N ARG A 528 -10.33 -37.02 20.45
CA ARG A 528 -11.25 -37.61 19.46
C ARG A 528 -10.51 -38.41 18.37
N ILE A 529 -9.36 -37.94 17.93
CA ILE A 529 -8.54 -38.62 16.91
C ILE A 529 -8.03 -39.96 17.47
N VAL A 530 -7.55 -39.96 18.72
CA VAL A 530 -7.10 -41.18 19.41
C VAL A 530 -8.25 -42.16 19.57
N GLN A 531 -9.41 -41.71 20.03
CA GLN A 531 -10.61 -42.60 20.18
C GLN A 531 -11.10 -43.19 18.86
N VAL A 532 -10.93 -42.45 17.75
CA VAL A 532 -11.33 -42.95 16.40
C VAL A 532 -10.29 -43.95 15.89
N SER A 533 -9.00 -43.79 16.20
CA SER A 533 -7.97 -44.77 15.83
C SER A 533 -8.10 -46.05 16.64
N GLU A 534 -8.32 -45.96 17.94
CA GLU A 534 -8.56 -47.15 18.80
C GLU A 534 -9.78 -47.94 18.34
N LYS A 535 -10.88 -47.26 17.99
CA LYS A 535 -12.09 -47.93 17.49
C LYS A 535 -11.92 -48.59 16.12
N LYS A 536 -11.02 -48.10 15.29
CA LYS A 536 -10.67 -48.73 14.01
C LYS A 536 -9.80 -49.99 14.20
N GLU A 537 -8.88 -49.96 15.17
CA GLU A 537 -8.07 -51.13 15.52
C GLU A 537 -8.95 -52.26 16.11
N ASP A 538 -9.91 -51.91 16.99
CA ASP A 538 -10.87 -52.88 17.53
C ASP A 538 -11.79 -53.49 16.44
N ASP A 539 -12.25 -52.70 15.46
CA ASP A 539 -13.08 -53.13 14.35
C ASP A 539 -12.30 -53.97 13.31
N GLU A 540 -10.97 -53.84 13.17
CA GLU A 540 -10.10 -54.65 12.33
C GLU A 540 -9.77 -56.00 13.00
N ASP A 541 -9.53 -56.04 14.32
CA ASP A 541 -9.26 -57.26 15.09
C ASP A 541 -10.50 -58.19 15.18
N ASP A 542 -11.72 -57.64 15.19
CA ASP A 542 -12.97 -58.43 15.14
C ASP A 542 -13.25 -59.02 13.75
N ASN A 543 -12.77 -58.41 12.67
CA ASN A 543 -12.93 -58.93 11.31
C ASN A 543 -11.91 -60.03 10.94
N ASP A 544 -10.75 -60.07 11.59
CA ASP A 544 -9.76 -61.15 11.37
C ASP A 544 -10.06 -62.42 12.17
N ASN A 545 -11.07 -62.41 13.05
CA ASN A 545 -11.51 -63.53 13.84
C ASN A 545 -12.80 -64.21 13.34
N LEU A 546 -13.33 -63.80 12.18
CA LEU A 546 -14.46 -64.42 11.46
C LEU A 546 -13.98 -65.14 10.19
#